data_30dd0e8a65a99b1f367cbdd66697e21b
#
_entry.id   30dd0e8a65a99b1f367cbdd66697e21b
#
_cell.length_a   1.000
_cell.length_b   1.000
_cell.length_c   1.000
_cell.angle_alpha   90.00
_cell.angle_beta   90.00
_cell.angle_gamma   90.00
#
_symmetry.space_group_name_H-M   'P 1'
#
loop_
_entity.id
_entity.type
_entity.pdbx_description
1 polymer ?
#
loop_
_entity_poly.entity_id
_entity_poly.type
_entity_poly.pdbx_seq_one_letter_code
_entity_poly.pdbx_strand_id
1 'polypeptide(L)'
;MKAIIVGGGIGGLTTALMLHARGIDCEIFEQADSVRELGVGINTLPHAIKELAQLGLLSKLDQVGIRTHELFYMNRIGQEIWREPRGTDAGFEYPQFSIHRGRLQAVIYQTTRARLGESRIHCGHRLGSFTQDEGGVTCYFFGRDGSHRATIRGDILVGADGIHSIVRETLYPNEGPARWNGSMLWRGATDWPKFLTGRSMVIAGGMAGKLVVYPIGEGARDDKPLTNWAVLAKVGEGGAPPRKEDWSRAGRFEDLMPHVQRFRIPFVDAKALIESTPEFWEYPMCDRDPLPHWSHGRVTLLGDAAHPMYPVGSN
;
A
#
# COMPACT_ATOMS: atom_id res chain seq x y z
N MET A 1 23.37 18.82 -0.44
CA MET A 1 22.38 18.30 0.52
C MET A 1 22.21 16.82 0.25
N LYS A 2 22.31 15.98 1.29
CA LYS A 2 22.13 14.52 1.25
C LYS A 2 20.92 14.11 2.10
N ALA A 3 19.94 13.46 1.50
CA ALA A 3 18.77 12.91 2.20
C ALA A 3 18.98 11.41 2.51
N ILE A 4 18.67 11.01 3.74
CA ILE A 4 18.59 9.60 4.14
C ILE A 4 17.10 9.22 4.14
N ILE A 5 16.72 8.18 3.38
CA ILE A 5 15.35 7.69 3.29
C ILE A 5 15.29 6.32 3.93
N VAL A 6 14.48 6.16 4.98
CA VAL A 6 14.25 4.88 5.65
C VAL A 6 12.94 4.29 5.18
N GLY A 7 13.02 3.14 4.50
CA GLY A 7 11.93 2.40 3.90
C GLY A 7 11.95 2.41 2.37
N GLY A 8 12.09 1.22 1.78
CA GLY A 8 12.06 0.94 0.32
C GLY A 8 10.65 0.66 -0.22
N GLY A 9 9.62 1.15 0.46
CA GLY A 9 8.24 1.09 0.00
C GLY A 9 7.94 2.09 -1.13
N ILE A 10 6.70 2.09 -1.62
CA ILE A 10 6.23 3.01 -2.69
C ILE A 10 6.56 4.46 -2.35
N GLY A 11 6.29 4.90 -1.10
CA GLY A 11 6.54 6.28 -0.68
C GLY A 11 8.02 6.64 -0.70
N GLY A 12 8.89 5.83 -0.08
CA GLY A 12 10.33 6.08 -0.01
C GLY A 12 11.01 6.09 -1.38
N LEU A 13 10.69 5.10 -2.23
CA LEU A 13 11.21 5.02 -3.60
C LEU A 13 10.76 6.20 -4.46
N THR A 14 9.46 6.59 -4.36
CA THR A 14 8.94 7.77 -5.08
C THR A 14 9.63 9.04 -4.61
N THR A 15 9.83 9.20 -3.30
CA THR A 15 10.55 10.33 -2.73
C THR A 15 11.98 10.41 -3.26
N ALA A 16 12.68 9.28 -3.34
CA ALA A 16 14.03 9.24 -3.90
C ALA A 16 14.07 9.70 -5.36
N LEU A 17 13.13 9.23 -6.19
CA LEU A 17 13.01 9.69 -7.57
C LEU A 17 12.71 11.19 -7.68
N MET A 18 11.83 11.72 -6.81
CA MET A 18 11.49 13.14 -6.79
C MET A 18 12.67 14.02 -6.35
N LEU A 19 13.44 13.58 -5.36
CA LEU A 19 14.66 14.28 -4.91
C LEU A 19 15.72 14.24 -5.99
N HIS A 20 15.96 13.08 -6.59
CA HIS A 20 16.91 12.91 -7.69
C HIS A 20 16.58 13.83 -8.88
N ALA A 21 15.30 13.92 -9.27
CA ALA A 21 14.85 14.81 -10.35
C ALA A 21 15.12 16.29 -10.06
N ARG A 22 15.34 16.66 -8.79
CA ARG A 22 15.70 18.01 -8.35
C ARG A 22 17.18 18.18 -8.03
N GLY A 23 18.04 17.20 -8.38
CA GLY A 23 19.48 17.25 -8.12
C GLY A 23 19.85 17.08 -6.64
N ILE A 24 18.95 16.54 -5.82
CA ILE A 24 19.21 16.29 -4.40
C ILE A 24 19.72 14.86 -4.25
N ASP A 25 20.91 14.71 -3.65
CA ASP A 25 21.49 13.40 -3.37
C ASP A 25 20.72 12.67 -2.29
N CYS A 26 20.47 11.37 -2.48
CA CYS A 26 19.74 10.56 -1.51
C CYS A 26 20.18 9.09 -1.53
N GLU A 27 20.01 8.43 -0.39
CA GLU A 27 20.21 7.00 -0.20
C GLU A 27 18.99 6.39 0.49
N ILE A 28 18.61 5.17 0.09
CA ILE A 28 17.46 4.45 0.61
C ILE A 28 17.95 3.26 1.44
N PHE A 29 17.39 3.09 2.63
CA PHE A 29 17.71 1.99 3.54
C PHE A 29 16.43 1.19 3.81
N GLU A 30 16.42 -0.08 3.39
CA GLU A 30 15.30 -1.01 3.50
C GLU A 30 15.66 -2.17 4.44
N GLN A 31 14.77 -2.49 5.38
CA GLN A 31 14.99 -3.56 6.35
C GLN A 31 14.91 -4.97 5.73
N ALA A 32 14.13 -5.15 4.68
CA ALA A 32 14.06 -6.42 3.96
C ALA A 32 15.34 -6.67 3.16
N ASP A 33 15.74 -7.94 3.05
CA ASP A 33 16.94 -8.34 2.31
C ASP A 33 16.81 -8.10 0.80
N SER A 34 15.56 -7.98 0.31
CA SER A 34 15.26 -7.62 -1.08
C SER A 34 13.87 -7.00 -1.18
N VAL A 35 13.68 -6.11 -2.15
CA VAL A 35 12.35 -5.60 -2.52
C VAL A 35 11.65 -6.68 -3.35
N ARG A 36 10.54 -7.22 -2.82
CA ARG A 36 9.75 -8.28 -3.47
C ARG A 36 8.38 -7.77 -3.87
N GLU A 37 7.82 -8.34 -4.92
CA GLU A 37 6.45 -8.09 -5.36
C GLU A 37 5.45 -8.74 -4.40
N LEU A 38 5.20 -8.09 -3.27
CA LEU A 38 4.25 -8.56 -2.26
C LEU A 38 2.94 -7.78 -2.31
N GLY A 39 1.89 -8.45 -1.90
CA GLY A 39 0.56 -7.86 -1.73
C GLY A 39 -0.43 -8.26 -2.81
N VAL A 40 -1.51 -7.51 -2.88
CA VAL A 40 -2.63 -7.68 -3.80
C VAL A 40 -2.97 -6.35 -4.47
N GLY A 41 -4.21 -6.10 -4.83
CA GLY A 41 -4.60 -4.85 -5.48
C GLY A 41 -4.45 -3.60 -4.63
N ILE A 42 -4.13 -2.52 -5.31
CA ILE A 42 -4.20 -1.14 -4.81
C ILE A 42 -4.80 -0.26 -5.92
N ASN A 43 -5.51 0.79 -5.52
CA ASN A 43 -5.98 1.82 -6.44
C ASN A 43 -5.12 3.07 -6.29
N THR A 44 -4.63 3.57 -7.41
CA THR A 44 -3.85 4.81 -7.46
C THR A 44 -4.64 5.88 -8.17
N LEU A 45 -5.04 6.90 -7.43
CA LEU A 45 -5.91 7.97 -7.90
C LEU A 45 -5.19 8.94 -8.85
N PRO A 46 -5.92 9.74 -9.65
CA PRO A 46 -5.34 10.65 -10.63
C PRO A 46 -4.26 11.59 -10.07
N HIS A 47 -4.42 12.09 -8.84
CA HIS A 47 -3.42 12.96 -8.21
C HIS A 47 -2.10 12.24 -7.92
N ALA A 48 -2.13 10.97 -7.52
CA ALA A 48 -0.92 10.17 -7.34
C ALA A 48 -0.28 9.80 -8.69
N ILE A 49 -1.11 9.49 -9.70
CA ILE A 49 -0.63 9.18 -11.05
C ILE A 49 0.01 10.40 -11.72
N LYS A 50 -0.51 11.61 -11.48
CA LYS A 50 0.13 12.86 -11.91
C LYS A 50 1.60 12.92 -11.50
N GLU A 51 1.89 12.64 -10.23
CA GLU A 51 3.27 12.68 -9.71
C GLU A 51 4.15 11.59 -10.34
N LEU A 52 3.61 10.38 -10.51
CA LEU A 52 4.32 9.29 -11.19
C LEU A 52 4.52 9.57 -12.69
N ALA A 53 3.57 10.25 -13.35
CA ALA A 53 3.68 10.67 -14.75
C ALA A 53 4.78 11.72 -14.94
N GLN A 54 4.93 12.68 -14.03
CA GLN A 54 6.05 13.65 -14.05
C GLN A 54 7.42 12.94 -13.92
N LEU A 55 7.46 11.79 -13.27
CA LEU A 55 8.63 10.92 -13.23
C LEU A 55 8.78 10.03 -14.49
N GLY A 56 7.90 10.18 -15.50
CA GLY A 56 7.95 9.39 -16.74
C GLY A 56 7.54 7.92 -16.56
N LEU A 57 6.71 7.61 -15.56
CA LEU A 57 6.31 6.23 -15.25
C LEU A 57 4.98 5.81 -15.89
N LEU A 58 4.20 6.72 -16.46
CA LEU A 58 2.85 6.45 -16.94
C LEU A 58 2.79 5.27 -17.92
N SER A 59 3.65 5.26 -18.94
CA SER A 59 3.69 4.17 -19.93
C SER A 59 4.06 2.81 -19.34
N LYS A 60 4.88 2.78 -18.29
CA LYS A 60 5.22 1.54 -17.58
C LYS A 60 4.05 1.04 -16.71
N LEU A 61 3.29 1.96 -16.12
CA LEU A 61 2.09 1.62 -15.35
C LEU A 61 0.98 1.07 -16.25
N ASP A 62 0.85 1.60 -17.48
CA ASP A 62 -0.09 1.08 -18.49
C ASP A 62 0.18 -0.39 -18.88
N GLN A 63 1.43 -0.84 -18.77
CA GLN A 63 1.79 -2.22 -19.07
C GLN A 63 1.45 -3.22 -17.97
N VAL A 64 1.25 -2.76 -16.74
CA VAL A 64 1.13 -3.65 -15.57
C VAL A 64 -0.15 -3.42 -14.75
N GLY A 65 -0.92 -2.38 -15.05
CA GLY A 65 -2.14 -2.01 -14.34
C GLY A 65 -3.34 -1.86 -15.27
N ILE A 66 -4.51 -1.77 -14.69
CA ILE A 66 -5.79 -1.54 -15.40
C ILE A 66 -6.22 -0.10 -15.17
N ARG A 67 -6.42 0.69 -16.22
CA ARG A 67 -7.05 2.01 -16.11
C ARG A 67 -8.50 1.80 -15.69
N THR A 68 -8.83 2.16 -14.46
CA THR A 68 -10.17 2.02 -13.90
C THR A 68 -11.13 2.94 -14.63
N HIS A 69 -12.21 2.35 -15.16
CA HIS A 69 -13.25 3.08 -15.90
C HIS A 69 -14.32 3.67 -14.98
N GLU A 70 -14.77 2.86 -14.02
CA GLU A 70 -15.92 3.17 -13.18
C GLU A 70 -15.85 2.46 -11.83
N LEU A 71 -16.60 2.98 -10.87
CA LEU A 71 -16.80 2.38 -9.56
C LEU A 71 -18.29 2.25 -9.27
N PHE A 72 -18.70 1.03 -8.91
CA PHE A 72 -20.04 0.70 -8.43
C PHE A 72 -20.07 0.61 -6.93
N TYR A 73 -21.00 1.32 -6.31
CA TYR A 73 -21.42 1.09 -4.94
C TYR A 73 -22.72 0.29 -4.94
N MET A 74 -22.71 -0.84 -4.28
CA MET A 74 -23.86 -1.77 -4.24
C MET A 74 -24.19 -2.12 -2.79
N ASN A 75 -25.43 -2.47 -2.54
CA ASN A 75 -25.74 -3.14 -1.28
C ASN A 75 -25.30 -4.63 -1.34
N ARG A 76 -25.37 -5.33 -0.22
CA ARG A 76 -24.92 -6.73 -0.12
C ARG A 76 -25.71 -7.72 -0.99
N ILE A 77 -26.90 -7.36 -1.48
CA ILE A 77 -27.72 -8.18 -2.34
C ILE A 77 -27.62 -7.81 -3.83
N GLY A 78 -26.63 -6.94 -4.17
CA GLY A 78 -26.29 -6.62 -5.54
C GLY A 78 -27.14 -5.54 -6.20
N GLN A 79 -27.95 -4.80 -5.44
CA GLN A 79 -28.62 -3.61 -5.97
C GLN A 79 -27.65 -2.44 -6.04
N GLU A 80 -27.58 -1.77 -7.18
CA GLU A 80 -26.78 -0.56 -7.38
C GLU A 80 -27.35 0.57 -6.53
N ILE A 81 -26.46 1.21 -5.74
CA ILE A 81 -26.78 2.41 -4.95
C ILE A 81 -26.28 3.63 -5.71
N TRP A 82 -25.05 3.54 -6.26
CA TRP A 82 -24.39 4.62 -6.96
C TRP A 82 -23.35 4.06 -7.92
N ARG A 83 -23.12 4.76 -9.01
CA ARG A 83 -22.05 4.48 -9.96
C ARG A 83 -21.43 5.80 -10.39
N GLU A 84 -20.11 5.81 -10.49
CA GLU A 84 -19.38 6.98 -10.94
C GLU A 84 -18.24 6.59 -11.89
N PRO A 85 -17.95 7.39 -12.92
CA PRO A 85 -16.77 7.24 -13.74
C PRO A 85 -15.51 7.52 -12.93
N ARG A 86 -14.35 7.00 -13.38
CA ARG A 86 -13.06 7.14 -12.71
C ARG A 86 -11.98 7.61 -13.67
N GLY A 87 -10.95 8.26 -13.13
CA GLY A 87 -9.79 8.71 -13.88
C GLY A 87 -10.17 9.60 -15.06
N THR A 88 -9.62 9.29 -16.24
CA THR A 88 -9.88 10.05 -17.47
C THR A 88 -11.35 9.98 -17.92
N ASP A 89 -12.04 8.89 -17.62
CA ASP A 89 -13.48 8.75 -17.93
C ASP A 89 -14.35 9.67 -17.04
N ALA A 90 -13.83 10.14 -15.91
CA ALA A 90 -14.44 11.16 -15.05
C ALA A 90 -14.00 12.60 -15.39
N GLY A 91 -13.23 12.79 -16.46
CA GLY A 91 -12.74 14.09 -16.89
C GLY A 91 -11.43 14.54 -16.22
N PHE A 92 -10.76 13.70 -15.43
CA PHE A 92 -9.44 14.00 -14.90
C PHE A 92 -8.37 13.92 -16.01
N GLU A 93 -7.34 14.74 -15.90
CA GLU A 93 -6.20 14.73 -16.84
C GLU A 93 -5.42 13.41 -16.79
N TYR A 94 -5.32 12.79 -15.62
CA TYR A 94 -4.60 11.54 -15.40
C TYR A 94 -5.56 10.40 -15.10
N PRO A 95 -5.21 9.15 -15.50
CA PRO A 95 -6.02 7.98 -15.19
C PRO A 95 -5.98 7.63 -13.70
N GLN A 96 -6.97 6.85 -13.26
CA GLN A 96 -6.87 6.01 -12.08
C GLN A 96 -6.40 4.63 -12.50
N PHE A 97 -5.49 3.99 -11.74
CA PHE A 97 -5.14 2.60 -11.96
C PHE A 97 -5.60 1.71 -10.80
N SER A 98 -6.20 0.59 -11.16
CA SER A 98 -6.27 -0.59 -10.33
C SER A 98 -5.09 -1.49 -10.70
N ILE A 99 -4.18 -1.74 -9.76
CA ILE A 99 -2.89 -2.36 -10.05
C ILE A 99 -2.46 -3.31 -8.92
N HIS A 100 -1.72 -4.37 -9.25
CA HIS A 100 -1.06 -5.18 -8.23
C HIS A 100 0.01 -4.35 -7.52
N ARG A 101 -0.09 -4.24 -6.17
CA ARG A 101 0.79 -3.38 -5.36
C ARG A 101 2.27 -3.68 -5.55
N GLY A 102 2.62 -4.97 -5.63
CA GLY A 102 3.99 -5.41 -5.89
C GLY A 102 4.49 -4.98 -7.27
N ARG A 103 3.66 -5.08 -8.32
CA ARG A 103 4.01 -4.61 -9.68
C ARG A 103 4.20 -3.10 -9.71
N LEU A 104 3.36 -2.31 -9.03
CA LEU A 104 3.57 -0.87 -8.87
C LEU A 104 4.91 -0.57 -8.21
N GLN A 105 5.20 -1.22 -7.08
CA GLN A 105 6.47 -1.06 -6.37
C GLN A 105 7.65 -1.46 -7.24
N ALA A 106 7.56 -2.57 -8.00
CA ALA A 106 8.61 -3.02 -8.89
C ALA A 106 8.92 -2.01 -10.01
N VAL A 107 7.90 -1.40 -10.64
CA VAL A 107 8.08 -0.34 -11.65
C VAL A 107 8.86 0.85 -11.05
N ILE A 108 8.47 1.29 -9.84
CA ILE A 108 9.14 2.42 -9.17
C ILE A 108 10.57 2.01 -8.77
N TYR A 109 10.76 0.83 -8.19
CA TYR A 109 12.07 0.31 -7.76
C TYR A 109 13.06 0.17 -8.93
N GLN A 110 12.65 -0.46 -10.04
CA GLN A 110 13.48 -0.60 -11.22
C GLN A 110 13.89 0.76 -11.79
N THR A 111 12.98 1.72 -11.78
CA THR A 111 13.28 3.08 -12.24
C THR A 111 14.23 3.79 -11.27
N THR A 112 14.07 3.59 -9.97
CA THR A 112 14.99 4.13 -8.95
C THR A 112 16.38 3.58 -9.13
N ARG A 113 16.54 2.25 -9.30
CA ARG A 113 17.83 1.61 -9.59
C ARG A 113 18.49 2.16 -10.85
N ALA A 114 17.70 2.32 -11.92
CA ALA A 114 18.22 2.79 -13.21
C ALA A 114 18.71 4.25 -13.16
N ARG A 115 18.08 5.11 -12.33
CA ARG A 115 18.41 6.54 -12.27
C ARG A 115 19.43 6.89 -11.18
N LEU A 116 19.30 6.32 -10.00
CA LEU A 116 20.18 6.62 -8.87
C LEU A 116 21.42 5.71 -8.82
N GLY A 117 21.33 4.53 -9.42
CA GLY A 117 22.31 3.47 -9.29
C GLY A 117 22.01 2.50 -8.14
N GLU A 118 22.49 1.27 -8.27
CA GLU A 118 22.24 0.19 -7.31
C GLU A 118 22.87 0.48 -5.94
N SER A 119 24.01 1.16 -5.91
CA SER A 119 24.74 1.54 -4.69
C SER A 119 24.00 2.56 -3.81
N ARG A 120 22.88 3.09 -4.27
CA ARG A 120 22.04 4.04 -3.50
C ARG A 120 20.87 3.38 -2.79
N ILE A 121 20.68 2.05 -2.94
CA ILE A 121 19.61 1.28 -2.32
C ILE A 121 20.22 0.16 -1.48
N HIS A 122 20.11 0.29 -0.17
CA HIS A 122 20.72 -0.60 0.82
C HIS A 122 19.63 -1.50 1.43
N CYS A 123 19.48 -2.72 0.91
CA CYS A 123 18.62 -3.75 1.51
C CYS A 123 19.31 -4.41 2.73
N GLY A 124 18.53 -5.02 3.62
CA GLY A 124 19.02 -5.65 4.87
C GLY A 124 19.51 -4.62 5.91
N HIS A 125 19.06 -3.36 5.81
CA HIS A 125 19.44 -2.25 6.68
C HIS A 125 18.23 -1.73 7.46
N ARG A 126 17.98 -2.26 8.65
CA ARG A 126 16.93 -1.80 9.56
C ARG A 126 17.44 -0.62 10.39
N LEU A 127 16.73 0.50 10.39
CA LEU A 127 17.04 1.60 11.29
C LEU A 127 16.88 1.13 12.76
N GLY A 128 17.89 1.33 13.57
CA GLY A 128 17.82 1.08 15.02
C GLY A 128 17.57 2.36 15.80
N SER A 129 18.28 3.42 15.44
CA SER A 129 18.13 4.75 16.07
C SER A 129 18.70 5.83 15.17
N PHE A 130 18.40 7.08 15.53
CA PHE A 130 19.04 8.25 14.91
C PHE A 130 19.24 9.36 15.94
N THR A 131 20.17 10.26 15.64
CA THR A 131 20.38 11.53 16.36
C THR A 131 20.43 12.67 15.36
N GLN A 132 20.08 13.90 15.79
CA GLN A 132 20.21 15.10 14.96
C GLN A 132 20.88 16.23 15.75
N ASP A 133 21.61 17.07 15.03
CA ASP A 133 22.26 18.28 15.52
C ASP A 133 22.13 19.41 14.49
N GLU A 134 22.78 20.56 14.74
CA GLU A 134 22.75 21.68 13.79
C GLU A 134 23.37 21.35 12.43
N GLY A 135 24.29 20.38 12.36
CA GLY A 135 25.01 19.98 11.15
C GLY A 135 24.34 18.85 10.35
N GLY A 136 23.34 18.13 10.89
CA GLY A 136 22.73 17.01 10.17
C GLY A 136 22.05 15.97 11.05
N VAL A 137 21.78 14.81 10.42
CA VAL A 137 21.19 13.63 11.07
C VAL A 137 22.17 12.46 10.93
N THR A 138 22.38 11.72 12.00
CA THR A 138 23.18 10.48 12.01
C THR A 138 22.24 9.30 12.29
N CYS A 139 22.20 8.33 11.37
CA CYS A 139 21.35 7.13 11.44
C CYS A 139 22.22 5.89 11.67
N TYR A 140 21.77 5.00 12.55
CA TYR A 140 22.44 3.74 12.89
C TYR A 140 21.61 2.55 12.37
N PHE A 141 22.20 1.79 11.45
CA PHE A 141 21.53 0.67 10.79
C PHE A 141 22.08 -0.67 11.26
N PHE A 142 21.17 -1.65 11.37
CA PHE A 142 21.44 -2.99 11.85
C PHE A 142 20.86 -4.05 10.90
N GLY A 143 21.50 -5.20 10.86
CA GLY A 143 20.96 -6.39 10.21
C GLY A 143 19.83 -7.04 11.03
N ARG A 144 19.16 -8.03 10.45
CA ARG A 144 18.14 -8.83 11.14
C ARG A 144 18.69 -9.60 12.35
N ASP A 145 19.97 -9.96 12.29
CA ASP A 145 20.73 -10.60 13.35
C ASP A 145 21.15 -9.67 14.47
N GLY A 146 20.79 -8.38 14.37
CA GLY A 146 21.20 -7.34 15.32
C GLY A 146 22.63 -6.82 15.11
N SER A 147 23.39 -7.32 14.13
CA SER A 147 24.72 -6.80 13.82
C SER A 147 24.66 -5.38 13.30
N HIS A 148 25.60 -4.53 13.74
CA HIS A 148 25.74 -3.20 13.15
C HIS A 148 26.14 -3.31 11.68
N ARG A 149 25.40 -2.61 10.79
CA ARG A 149 25.64 -2.60 9.34
C ARG A 149 26.29 -1.31 8.87
N ALA A 150 25.74 -0.17 9.30
CA ALA A 150 26.23 1.12 8.87
C ALA A 150 25.87 2.23 9.85
N THR A 151 26.72 3.26 9.91
CA THR A 151 26.40 4.57 10.50
C THR A 151 26.50 5.61 9.39
N ILE A 152 25.38 6.26 9.09
CA ILE A 152 25.25 7.17 7.95
C ILE A 152 24.89 8.56 8.44
N ARG A 153 25.62 9.57 7.95
CA ARG A 153 25.29 10.97 8.19
C ARG A 153 24.75 11.61 6.92
N GLY A 154 23.71 12.42 7.09
CA GLY A 154 23.08 13.21 6.05
C GLY A 154 22.56 14.53 6.57
N ASP A 155 22.00 15.34 5.69
CA ASP A 155 21.44 16.65 6.06
C ASP A 155 20.00 16.53 6.59
N ILE A 156 19.23 15.57 6.06
CA ILE A 156 17.84 15.30 6.44
C ILE A 156 17.56 13.79 6.48
N LEU A 157 16.59 13.40 7.31
CA LEU A 157 16.03 12.05 7.41
C LEU A 157 14.55 12.04 7.00
N VAL A 158 14.18 11.16 6.08
CA VAL A 158 12.79 10.87 5.71
C VAL A 158 12.42 9.48 6.23
N GLY A 159 11.53 9.42 7.22
CA GLY A 159 10.94 8.18 7.73
C GLY A 159 9.75 7.75 6.86
N ALA A 160 9.97 6.77 5.98
CA ALA A 160 8.98 6.14 5.12
C ALA A 160 8.84 4.63 5.44
N ASP A 161 9.05 4.28 6.71
CA ASP A 161 9.22 2.93 7.27
C ASP A 161 7.89 2.29 7.75
N GLY A 162 6.75 2.82 7.28
CA GLY A 162 5.44 2.22 7.41
C GLY A 162 4.79 2.39 8.79
N ILE A 163 3.70 1.66 9.04
CA ILE A 163 2.89 1.77 10.27
C ILE A 163 3.67 1.42 11.55
N HIS A 164 4.75 0.63 11.43
CA HIS A 164 5.65 0.27 12.54
C HIS A 164 6.93 1.12 12.55
N SER A 165 6.84 2.37 12.11
CA SER A 165 7.95 3.31 11.96
C SER A 165 8.75 3.50 13.26
N ILE A 166 10.04 3.20 13.17
CA ILE A 166 11.02 3.52 14.24
C ILE A 166 11.25 5.02 14.31
N VAL A 167 11.19 5.71 13.15
CA VAL A 167 11.33 7.18 13.13
C VAL A 167 10.17 7.81 13.90
N ARG A 168 8.93 7.39 13.66
CA ARG A 168 7.75 7.85 14.40
C ARG A 168 7.83 7.55 15.88
N GLU A 169 8.18 6.32 16.25
CA GLU A 169 8.34 5.90 17.64
C GLU A 169 9.35 6.76 18.39
N THR A 170 10.48 7.10 17.73
CA THR A 170 11.51 7.97 18.31
C THR A 170 11.01 9.41 18.49
N LEU A 171 10.23 9.94 17.53
CA LEU A 171 9.67 11.31 17.61
C LEU A 171 8.51 11.41 18.59
N TYR A 172 7.73 10.32 18.75
CA TYR A 172 6.53 10.26 19.59
C TYR A 172 6.53 9.04 20.52
N PRO A 173 7.43 8.94 21.49
CA PRO A 173 7.62 7.74 22.32
C PRO A 173 6.43 7.41 23.22
N ASN A 174 5.55 8.36 23.45
CA ASN A 174 4.36 8.20 24.31
C ASN A 174 3.05 8.00 23.53
N GLU A 175 3.10 7.80 22.22
CA GLU A 175 1.90 7.64 21.39
C GLU A 175 1.11 6.35 21.71
N GLY A 176 1.82 5.30 22.11
CA GLY A 176 1.23 3.98 22.33
C GLY A 176 1.06 3.15 21.03
N PRO A 177 0.37 2.00 21.11
CA PRO A 177 0.16 1.10 19.99
C PRO A 177 -0.90 1.64 19.01
N ALA A 178 -0.90 1.11 17.79
CA ALA A 178 -1.97 1.33 16.82
C ALA A 178 -3.33 0.87 17.39
N ARG A 179 -4.41 1.54 16.98
CA ARG A 179 -5.77 1.27 17.43
C ARG A 179 -6.53 0.41 16.43
N TRP A 180 -7.11 -0.67 16.91
CA TRP A 180 -7.98 -1.53 16.11
C TRP A 180 -9.43 -1.04 16.17
N ASN A 181 -10.10 -0.93 15.03
CA ASN A 181 -11.49 -0.50 14.95
C ASN A 181 -12.52 -1.64 15.14
N GLY A 182 -12.08 -2.85 15.45
CA GLY A 182 -12.95 -4.02 15.58
C GLY A 182 -13.19 -4.76 14.26
N SER A 183 -12.54 -4.37 13.16
CA SER A 183 -12.71 -5.01 11.87
C SER A 183 -11.48 -5.83 11.48
N MET A 184 -11.72 -6.95 10.80
CA MET A 184 -10.70 -7.71 10.08
C MET A 184 -10.82 -7.48 8.59
N LEU A 185 -9.70 -7.50 7.90
CA LEU A 185 -9.62 -7.48 6.45
C LEU A 185 -8.97 -8.77 5.94
N TRP A 186 -9.67 -9.46 5.04
CA TRP A 186 -9.13 -10.55 4.23
C TRP A 186 -9.01 -10.07 2.80
N ARG A 187 -7.93 -10.44 2.13
CA ARG A 187 -7.69 -10.04 0.75
C ARG A 187 -6.85 -11.04 -0.01
N GLY A 188 -7.17 -11.20 -1.28
CA GLY A 188 -6.46 -12.07 -2.19
C GLY A 188 -6.63 -11.61 -3.63
N ALA A 189 -5.96 -12.32 -4.53
CA ALA A 189 -6.12 -12.13 -5.96
C ALA A 189 -6.03 -13.47 -6.68
N THR A 190 -6.83 -13.63 -7.72
CA THR A 190 -6.84 -14.82 -8.59
C THR A 190 -7.31 -14.44 -9.98
N ASP A 191 -7.02 -15.29 -10.95
CA ASP A 191 -7.55 -15.13 -12.32
C ASP A 191 -9.06 -15.38 -12.32
N TRP A 192 -9.82 -14.39 -12.76
CA TRP A 192 -11.27 -14.43 -12.75
C TRP A 192 -11.88 -13.92 -14.06
N PRO A 193 -12.99 -14.49 -14.55
CA PRO A 193 -13.64 -14.01 -15.76
C PRO A 193 -13.93 -12.51 -15.71
N LYS A 194 -13.74 -11.83 -16.84
CA LYS A 194 -14.08 -10.40 -16.96
C LYS A 194 -15.55 -10.18 -16.59
N PHE A 195 -15.82 -9.18 -15.79
CA PHE A 195 -17.16 -8.73 -15.43
C PHE A 195 -17.36 -7.26 -15.81
N LEU A 196 -18.59 -6.85 -16.05
CA LEU A 196 -18.96 -5.50 -16.51
C LEU A 196 -18.07 -5.06 -17.69
N THR A 197 -17.37 -3.93 -17.57
CA THR A 197 -16.47 -3.43 -18.62
C THR A 197 -15.11 -4.13 -18.66
N GLY A 198 -14.79 -5.00 -17.69
CA GLY A 198 -13.44 -5.51 -17.46
C GLY A 198 -12.46 -4.48 -16.87
N ARG A 199 -12.96 -3.26 -16.61
CA ARG A 199 -12.25 -2.13 -16.00
C ARG A 199 -13.03 -1.52 -14.84
N SER A 200 -14.07 -2.23 -14.40
CA SER A 200 -14.97 -1.80 -13.33
C SER A 200 -14.47 -2.23 -11.97
N MET A 201 -14.64 -1.37 -11.00
CA MET A 201 -14.43 -1.63 -9.59
C MET A 201 -15.79 -1.72 -8.89
N VAL A 202 -15.93 -2.63 -7.95
CA VAL A 202 -17.18 -2.86 -7.21
C VAL A 202 -16.89 -2.82 -5.71
N ILE A 203 -17.70 -2.05 -4.99
CA ILE A 203 -17.79 -2.05 -3.52
C ILE A 203 -19.21 -2.46 -3.16
N ALA A 204 -19.38 -3.60 -2.53
CA ALA A 204 -20.67 -4.10 -2.08
C ALA A 204 -20.74 -4.18 -0.56
N GLY A 205 -21.89 -3.81 0.01
CA GLY A 205 -22.14 -3.85 1.46
C GLY A 205 -22.08 -2.50 2.14
N GLY A 206 -21.75 -2.48 3.43
CA GLY A 206 -21.78 -1.29 4.27
C GLY A 206 -20.83 -1.36 5.46
N MET A 207 -21.15 -0.63 6.54
CA MET A 207 -20.28 -0.52 7.71
C MET A 207 -20.03 -1.85 8.44
N ALA A 208 -21.01 -2.76 8.45
CA ALA A 208 -20.86 -4.06 9.11
C ALA A 208 -20.04 -5.07 8.31
N GLY A 209 -19.88 -4.85 7.00
CA GLY A 209 -19.08 -5.68 6.13
C GLY A 209 -19.12 -5.20 4.69
N LYS A 210 -17.97 -5.27 4.02
CA LYS A 210 -17.79 -4.87 2.61
C LYS A 210 -17.08 -5.97 1.85
N LEU A 211 -17.47 -6.13 0.60
CA LEU A 211 -16.72 -6.85 -0.41
C LEU A 211 -16.28 -5.85 -1.48
N VAL A 212 -15.00 -5.86 -1.81
CA VAL A 212 -14.43 -5.03 -2.87
C VAL A 212 -13.81 -5.95 -3.91
N VAL A 213 -14.15 -5.75 -5.19
CA VAL A 213 -13.63 -6.59 -6.29
C VAL A 213 -13.29 -5.71 -7.48
N TYR A 214 -12.10 -5.90 -8.06
CA TYR A 214 -11.65 -5.20 -9.25
C TYR A 214 -10.48 -5.89 -9.94
N PRO A 215 -10.34 -5.84 -11.29
CA PRO A 215 -9.18 -6.37 -11.99
C PRO A 215 -7.94 -5.49 -11.73
N ILE A 216 -6.76 -6.10 -11.62
CA ILE A 216 -5.50 -5.43 -11.26
C ILE A 216 -4.36 -5.68 -12.22
N GLY A 217 -4.61 -6.32 -13.34
CA GLY A 217 -3.63 -6.59 -14.39
C GLY A 217 -4.02 -7.78 -15.23
N GLU A 218 -3.13 -8.14 -16.14
CA GLU A 218 -3.30 -9.34 -16.96
C GLU A 218 -3.19 -10.59 -16.10
N GLY A 219 -4.06 -11.56 -16.37
CA GLY A 219 -4.03 -12.91 -15.82
C GLY A 219 -3.31 -13.88 -16.75
N ALA A 220 -3.35 -15.17 -16.42
CA ALA A 220 -2.76 -16.22 -17.25
C ALA A 220 -3.50 -16.42 -18.59
N ARG A 221 -4.72 -15.89 -18.74
CA ARG A 221 -5.54 -15.94 -19.95
C ARG A 221 -6.20 -14.60 -20.21
N ASP A 222 -6.33 -14.20 -21.46
CA ASP A 222 -6.89 -12.91 -21.89
C ASP A 222 -8.33 -12.65 -21.40
N ASP A 223 -9.13 -13.72 -21.22
CA ASP A 223 -10.50 -13.64 -20.73
C ASP A 223 -10.60 -13.60 -19.21
N LYS A 224 -9.48 -13.83 -18.50
CA LYS A 224 -9.40 -13.89 -17.03
C LYS A 224 -8.31 -12.99 -16.48
N PRO A 225 -8.57 -11.68 -16.34
CA PRO A 225 -7.62 -10.79 -15.69
C PRO A 225 -7.36 -11.22 -14.24
N LEU A 226 -6.16 -10.93 -13.76
CA LEU A 226 -5.87 -11.04 -12.32
C LEU A 226 -6.79 -10.08 -11.57
N THR A 227 -7.67 -10.64 -10.76
CA THR A 227 -8.73 -9.92 -10.06
C THR A 227 -8.48 -9.93 -8.56
N ASN A 228 -8.39 -8.75 -8.00
CA ASN A 228 -8.31 -8.52 -6.56
C ASN A 228 -9.70 -8.63 -5.93
N TRP A 229 -9.73 -9.23 -4.74
CA TRP A 229 -10.86 -9.13 -3.85
C TRP A 229 -10.41 -8.78 -2.43
N ALA A 230 -11.27 -8.07 -1.70
CA ALA A 230 -11.08 -7.77 -0.29
C ALA A 230 -12.42 -7.86 0.44
N VAL A 231 -12.44 -8.53 1.59
CA VAL A 231 -13.59 -8.63 2.48
C VAL A 231 -13.23 -7.97 3.81
N LEU A 232 -13.94 -6.91 4.14
CA LEU A 232 -13.89 -6.27 5.45
C LEU A 232 -15.10 -6.73 6.27
N ALA A 233 -14.89 -7.15 7.52
CA ALA A 233 -15.99 -7.46 8.42
C ALA A 233 -15.70 -6.98 9.84
N LYS A 234 -16.73 -6.42 10.47
CA LYS A 234 -16.74 -6.11 11.90
C LYS A 234 -16.82 -7.41 12.70
N VAL A 235 -15.79 -7.71 13.50
CA VAL A 235 -15.69 -8.95 14.28
C VAL A 235 -15.52 -8.68 15.78
N GLY A 236 -15.35 -7.42 16.18
CA GLY A 236 -15.19 -7.01 17.58
C GLY A 236 -15.54 -5.54 17.77
N GLU A 237 -15.42 -5.07 19.02
CA GLU A 237 -15.78 -3.71 19.39
C GLU A 237 -14.64 -2.69 19.20
N GLY A 238 -13.42 -3.16 18.96
CA GLY A 238 -12.23 -2.32 18.83
C GLY A 238 -11.37 -2.31 20.10
N GLY A 239 -10.39 -1.39 20.13
CA GLY A 239 -9.42 -1.27 21.21
C GLY A 239 -8.05 -1.86 20.85
N ALA A 240 -7.49 -2.72 21.71
CA ALA A 240 -6.26 -3.42 21.40
C ALA A 240 -6.48 -4.43 20.24
N PRO A 241 -5.63 -4.45 19.21
CA PRO A 241 -5.78 -5.41 18.14
C PRO A 241 -5.60 -6.84 18.66
N PRO A 242 -6.34 -7.84 18.10
CA PRO A 242 -6.23 -9.23 18.53
C PRO A 242 -4.83 -9.79 18.31
N ARG A 243 -4.06 -9.14 17.45
CA ARG A 243 -2.66 -9.44 17.11
C ARG A 243 -2.00 -8.24 16.44
N LYS A 244 -0.66 -8.24 16.37
CA LYS A 244 0.11 -7.26 15.60
C LYS A 244 -0.26 -7.36 14.11
N GLU A 245 -0.32 -6.21 13.44
CA GLU A 245 -0.53 -6.14 11.99
C GLU A 245 0.62 -6.83 11.25
N ASP A 246 0.29 -7.85 10.49
CA ASP A 246 1.23 -8.61 9.67
C ASP A 246 0.62 -8.82 8.28
N TRP A 247 1.19 -8.16 7.29
CA TRP A 247 0.73 -8.19 5.91
C TRP A 247 0.96 -9.52 5.20
N SER A 248 1.74 -10.41 5.80
CA SER A 248 2.10 -11.74 5.27
C SER A 248 1.34 -12.89 5.94
N ARG A 249 0.46 -12.60 6.91
CA ARG A 249 -0.29 -13.63 7.60
C ARG A 249 -1.32 -14.27 6.68
N ALA A 250 -1.21 -15.59 6.48
CA ALA A 250 -2.18 -16.37 5.73
C ALA A 250 -3.57 -16.31 6.40
N GLY A 251 -4.59 -16.06 5.58
CA GLY A 251 -5.98 -16.09 6.01
C GLY A 251 -6.52 -17.52 6.11
N ARG A 252 -7.60 -17.71 6.87
CA ARG A 252 -8.28 -18.98 7.04
C ARG A 252 -9.70 -18.89 6.46
N PHE A 253 -10.08 -19.88 5.66
CA PHE A 253 -11.41 -19.95 5.05
C PHE A 253 -12.54 -20.00 6.08
N GLU A 254 -12.32 -20.71 7.18
CA GLU A 254 -13.31 -20.85 8.25
C GLU A 254 -13.68 -19.51 8.88
N ASP A 255 -12.71 -18.61 9.00
CA ASP A 255 -12.90 -17.29 9.58
C ASP A 255 -13.57 -16.32 8.57
N LEU A 256 -13.28 -16.48 7.27
CA LEU A 256 -13.74 -15.61 6.20
C LEU A 256 -15.15 -15.95 5.67
N MET A 257 -15.43 -17.24 5.43
CA MET A 257 -16.63 -17.68 4.69
C MET A 257 -17.97 -17.25 5.29
N PRO A 258 -18.15 -17.20 6.63
CA PRO A 258 -19.39 -16.68 7.23
C PRO A 258 -19.72 -15.24 6.84
N HIS A 259 -18.72 -14.44 6.50
CA HIS A 259 -18.89 -13.05 6.05
C HIS A 259 -19.20 -12.99 4.56
N VAL A 260 -18.60 -13.87 3.75
CA VAL A 260 -18.76 -13.92 2.27
C VAL A 260 -20.16 -14.35 1.86
N GLN A 261 -20.74 -15.34 2.54
CA GLN A 261 -22.07 -15.89 2.23
C GLN A 261 -23.21 -14.85 2.22
N ARG A 262 -22.96 -13.66 2.74
CA ARG A 262 -23.94 -12.56 2.80
C ARG A 262 -24.05 -11.76 1.49
N PHE A 263 -23.05 -11.92 0.59
CA PHE A 263 -23.01 -11.15 -0.66
C PHE A 263 -23.68 -11.89 -1.81
N ARG A 264 -24.48 -11.15 -2.57
CA ARG A 264 -25.17 -11.63 -3.79
C ARG A 264 -24.94 -10.59 -4.89
N ILE A 265 -23.83 -10.72 -5.62
CA ILE A 265 -23.47 -9.80 -6.69
C ILE A 265 -23.82 -10.46 -8.02
N PRO A 266 -24.65 -9.83 -8.87
CA PRO A 266 -25.23 -10.49 -10.07
C PRO A 266 -24.19 -11.01 -11.08
N PHE A 267 -23.03 -10.38 -11.15
CA PHE A 267 -21.97 -10.65 -12.13
C PHE A 267 -20.67 -11.19 -11.52
N VAL A 268 -20.60 -11.39 -10.20
CA VAL A 268 -19.46 -11.98 -9.49
C VAL A 268 -19.96 -12.96 -8.43
N ASP A 269 -19.68 -14.23 -8.61
CA ASP A 269 -19.85 -15.21 -7.52
C ASP A 269 -18.70 -15.02 -6.52
N ALA A 270 -18.99 -14.29 -5.44
CA ALA A 270 -18.00 -13.95 -4.42
C ALA A 270 -17.43 -15.20 -3.73
N LYS A 271 -18.26 -16.23 -3.52
CA LYS A 271 -17.83 -17.48 -2.90
C LYS A 271 -16.84 -18.21 -3.81
N ALA A 272 -17.23 -18.44 -5.06
CA ALA A 272 -16.39 -19.14 -6.03
C ALA A 272 -15.08 -18.38 -6.33
N LEU A 273 -15.12 -17.04 -6.41
CA LEU A 273 -13.94 -16.21 -6.56
C LEU A 273 -12.92 -16.44 -5.42
N ILE A 274 -13.40 -16.43 -4.18
CA ILE A 274 -12.54 -16.58 -3.00
C ILE A 274 -12.04 -18.03 -2.87
N GLU A 275 -12.90 -19.03 -3.11
CA GLU A 275 -12.52 -20.45 -3.09
C GLU A 275 -11.50 -20.80 -4.18
N SER A 276 -11.50 -20.10 -5.31
CA SER A 276 -10.51 -20.27 -6.39
C SER A 276 -9.16 -19.58 -6.12
N THR A 277 -9.04 -18.83 -5.01
CA THR A 277 -7.82 -18.11 -4.66
C THR A 277 -6.86 -19.03 -3.91
N PRO A 278 -5.66 -19.33 -4.45
CA PRO A 278 -4.75 -20.29 -3.83
C PRO A 278 -4.23 -19.84 -2.47
N GLU A 279 -4.01 -18.55 -2.31
CA GLU A 279 -3.44 -17.93 -1.11
C GLU A 279 -4.05 -16.56 -0.88
N PHE A 280 -4.41 -16.24 0.36
CA PHE A 280 -4.91 -14.92 0.74
C PHE A 280 -4.46 -14.56 2.15
N TRP A 281 -4.51 -13.30 2.48
CA TRP A 281 -3.99 -12.74 3.72
C TRP A 281 -5.06 -12.11 4.57
N GLU A 282 -4.81 -12.09 5.90
CA GLU A 282 -5.68 -11.47 6.87
C GLU A 282 -4.92 -10.55 7.82
N TYR A 283 -5.52 -9.43 8.19
CA TYR A 283 -4.96 -8.55 9.23
C TYR A 283 -6.04 -7.69 9.90
N PRO A 284 -5.81 -7.28 11.17
CA PRO A 284 -6.68 -6.34 11.85
C PRO A 284 -6.57 -4.96 11.20
N MET A 285 -7.71 -4.28 11.08
CA MET A 285 -7.75 -2.90 10.58
C MET A 285 -7.35 -1.95 11.70
N CYS A 286 -6.13 -1.47 11.62
CA CYS A 286 -5.55 -0.55 12.60
C CYS A 286 -5.20 0.79 11.95
N ASP A 287 -5.28 1.84 12.75
CA ASP A 287 -4.79 3.17 12.43
C ASP A 287 -4.07 3.79 13.64
N ARG A 288 -3.65 5.02 13.49
CA ARG A 288 -3.07 5.84 14.57
C ARG A 288 -3.71 7.22 14.55
N ASP A 289 -3.74 7.87 15.69
CA ASP A 289 -4.21 9.25 15.77
C ASP A 289 -3.35 10.18 14.90
N PRO A 290 -3.97 11.22 14.32
CA PRO A 290 -3.23 12.24 13.57
C PRO A 290 -2.14 12.88 14.45
N LEU A 291 -0.93 12.98 13.89
CA LEU A 291 0.17 13.68 14.56
C LEU A 291 0.02 15.20 14.43
N PRO A 292 0.41 15.98 15.46
CA PRO A 292 0.39 17.43 15.38
C PRO A 292 1.40 17.97 14.35
N HIS A 293 2.51 17.27 14.15
CA HIS A 293 3.57 17.61 13.19
C HIS A 293 4.18 16.35 12.58
N TRP A 294 4.57 16.42 11.31
CA TRP A 294 5.30 15.34 10.64
C TRP A 294 6.82 15.61 10.60
N SER A 295 7.21 16.87 10.82
CA SER A 295 8.61 17.29 10.72
C SER A 295 9.10 17.85 12.04
N HIS A 296 10.30 17.39 12.46
CA HIS A 296 10.99 17.79 13.67
C HIS A 296 12.46 18.09 13.35
N GLY A 297 12.80 19.37 13.23
CA GLY A 297 14.14 19.76 12.82
C GLY A 297 14.49 19.23 11.44
N ARG A 298 15.42 18.30 11.37
CA ARG A 298 15.92 17.68 10.13
C ARG A 298 15.28 16.34 9.79
N VAL A 299 14.26 15.93 10.53
CA VAL A 299 13.59 14.64 10.38
C VAL A 299 12.13 14.87 9.98
N THR A 300 11.66 14.16 8.96
CA THR A 300 10.24 14.18 8.53
C THR A 300 9.70 12.78 8.33
N LEU A 301 8.40 12.61 8.54
CA LEU A 301 7.65 11.37 8.30
C LEU A 301 6.89 11.44 6.97
N LEU A 302 6.67 10.27 6.35
CA LEU A 302 5.96 10.13 5.09
C LEU A 302 5.12 8.84 5.06
N GLY A 303 3.97 8.88 4.37
CA GLY A 303 3.09 7.73 4.18
C GLY A 303 2.57 7.17 5.51
N ASP A 304 2.51 5.83 5.64
CA ASP A 304 1.98 5.19 6.86
C ASP A 304 2.82 5.50 8.12
N ALA A 305 4.07 5.92 7.99
CA ALA A 305 4.84 6.42 9.13
C ALA A 305 4.27 7.74 9.67
N ALA A 306 3.73 8.59 8.78
CA ALA A 306 3.13 9.88 9.14
C ALA A 306 1.64 9.75 9.50
N HIS A 307 0.86 9.04 8.68
CA HIS A 307 -0.60 9.05 8.73
C HIS A 307 -1.22 7.72 8.26
N PRO A 308 -0.98 6.60 8.96
CA PRO A 308 -1.63 5.35 8.61
C PRO A 308 -3.15 5.52 8.75
N MET A 309 -3.89 5.04 7.76
CA MET A 309 -5.35 5.19 7.72
C MET A 309 -6.03 3.91 7.22
N TYR A 310 -7.30 3.76 7.58
CA TYR A 310 -8.13 2.72 6.98
C TYR A 310 -8.36 3.02 5.50
N PRO A 311 -8.40 1.98 4.62
CA PRO A 311 -8.71 2.15 3.21
C PRO A 311 -10.20 2.51 3.04
N VAL A 312 -10.54 3.78 3.27
CA VAL A 312 -11.88 4.32 3.06
C VAL A 312 -12.07 4.62 1.58
N GLY A 313 -13.22 4.21 1.00
CA GLY A 313 -13.51 4.45 -0.41
C GLY A 313 -12.62 3.64 -1.37
N SER A 314 -11.92 2.64 -0.87
CA SER A 314 -11.00 1.77 -1.65
C SER A 314 -9.76 2.48 -2.21
N ASN A 315 -9.28 3.47 -1.49
CA ASN A 315 -8.04 4.21 -1.80
C ASN A 315 -6.90 3.67 -0.96
#